data_a6c210d70f785b4c450f4b3be6f6a8d2
#
_entry.id   a6c210d70f785b4c450f4b3be6f6a8d2
#
_cell.length_a   1.000
_cell.length_b   1.000
_cell.length_c   1.000
_cell.angle_alpha   90.00
_cell.angle_beta   90.00
_cell.angle_gamma   90.00
#
_symmetry.space_group_name_H-M   'P 1'
#
loop_
_entity.id
_entity.type
_entity.pdbx_description
1 polymer ?
#
loop_
_entity_poly.entity_id
_entity_poly.type
_entity_poly.pdbx_seq_one_letter_code
_entity_poly.pdbx_strand_id
1 'polypeptide(L)'
;FCTLDLSKAFDRTNIFAILIRLMERKLPVELLSIFEKWFHMSRTCVKWGGFTSRFFKLHAGVLPYFFAILIDLLVAKIKATNAGSYNATVCVSIFMYADDIVLLSPSVTGLQTLLTACESELFNLDMRLNVMKSICMRFGPRFNAPCASIVSSNGPLKWVTSCRYLGVFFSSGRQFRCCFDNAKISFYRAFNSIMGKVGRFASEEVLISLLVTKCFPCLLYGVEACPLLARNKSSFDFLLTRTFMKLFRTGSPVVVKQCQLQFNVLPLHFQLDIRTAKFLEDFVSSTNSICALFKHRATLQLHNLCAVYGDHIKSSRDILITSNELFAKSVLLA
;
A
#
# COMPACT_ATOMS: atom_id res chain seq x y z
N PHE A 1 -6.97 -3.86 -15.00
CA PHE A 1 -6.87 -3.33 -13.65
C PHE A 1 -7.82 -2.14 -13.51
N CYS A 2 -8.68 -2.19 -12.53
CA CYS A 2 -9.60 -1.11 -12.21
C CYS A 2 -9.62 -0.90 -10.70
N THR A 3 -9.44 0.34 -10.24
CA THR A 3 -9.66 0.72 -8.84
C THR A 3 -11.03 1.37 -8.71
N LEU A 4 -11.79 0.95 -7.73
CA LEU A 4 -13.11 1.46 -7.42
C LEU A 4 -13.08 2.12 -6.03
N ASP A 5 -13.52 3.37 -5.97
CA ASP A 5 -13.69 4.15 -4.74
C ASP A 5 -15.17 4.15 -4.36
N LEU A 6 -15.47 3.80 -3.11
CA LEU A 6 -16.84 3.81 -2.62
C LEU A 6 -17.20 5.16 -1.98
N SER A 7 -18.36 5.70 -2.34
CA SER A 7 -18.86 6.96 -1.78
C SER A 7 -19.33 6.77 -0.34
N LYS A 8 -18.58 7.25 0.65
CA LYS A 8 -18.96 7.22 2.07
C LYS A 8 -19.32 5.80 2.56
N ALA A 9 -18.49 4.81 2.21
CA ALA A 9 -18.75 3.39 2.48
C ALA A 9 -19.11 3.12 3.94
N PHE A 10 -18.30 3.57 4.87
CA PHE A 10 -18.54 3.36 6.31
C PHE A 10 -19.76 4.12 6.83
N ASP A 11 -20.01 5.34 6.34
CA ASP A 11 -21.10 6.20 6.79
C ASP A 11 -22.48 5.75 6.28
N ARG A 12 -22.53 4.97 5.19
CA ARG A 12 -23.77 4.50 4.55
C ARG A 12 -24.09 3.05 4.86
N THR A 13 -23.28 2.39 5.66
CA THR A 13 -23.48 0.97 5.95
C THR A 13 -24.80 0.72 6.65
N ASN A 14 -25.61 -0.14 6.07
CA ASN A 14 -26.91 -0.57 6.62
C ASN A 14 -26.68 -1.57 7.77
N ILE A 15 -27.03 -1.15 8.98
CA ILE A 15 -26.89 -1.95 10.21
C ILE A 15 -27.74 -3.23 10.14
N PHE A 16 -28.96 -3.16 9.58
CA PHE A 16 -29.81 -4.34 9.44
C PHE A 16 -29.22 -5.37 8.48
N ALA A 17 -28.57 -4.92 7.40
CA ALA A 17 -27.85 -5.81 6.51
C ALA A 17 -26.73 -6.55 7.24
N ILE A 18 -26.01 -5.88 8.14
CA ILE A 18 -24.98 -6.52 8.97
C ILE A 18 -25.59 -7.58 9.88
N LEU A 19 -26.69 -7.27 10.58
CA LEU A 19 -27.36 -8.21 11.48
C LEU A 19 -27.85 -9.45 10.71
N ILE A 20 -28.45 -9.28 9.52
CA ILE A 20 -28.84 -10.39 8.64
C ILE A 20 -27.61 -11.25 8.29
N ARG A 21 -26.47 -10.67 7.93
CA ARG A 21 -25.24 -11.40 7.62
C ARG A 21 -24.69 -12.16 8.82
N LEU A 22 -24.79 -11.59 10.02
CA LEU A 22 -24.39 -12.27 11.25
C LEU A 22 -25.34 -13.46 11.57
N MET A 23 -26.64 -13.32 11.29
CA MET A 23 -27.61 -14.41 11.40
C MET A 23 -27.32 -15.55 10.41
N GLU A 24 -27.05 -15.23 9.16
CA GLU A 24 -26.65 -16.21 8.13
C GLU A 24 -25.38 -16.98 8.52
N ARG A 25 -24.46 -16.34 9.25
CA ARG A 25 -23.27 -16.96 9.84
C ARG A 25 -23.54 -17.73 11.13
N LYS A 26 -24.83 -17.89 11.51
CA LYS A 26 -25.28 -18.64 12.69
C LYS A 26 -24.74 -18.07 14.01
N LEU A 27 -24.63 -16.75 14.11
CA LEU A 27 -24.26 -16.12 15.38
C LEU A 27 -25.37 -16.37 16.42
N PRO A 28 -25.05 -16.67 17.70
CA PRO A 28 -26.05 -16.84 18.77
C PRO A 28 -26.97 -15.61 18.91
N VAL A 29 -28.25 -15.83 19.18
CA VAL A 29 -29.29 -14.78 19.26
C VAL A 29 -28.92 -13.74 20.34
N GLU A 30 -28.34 -14.20 21.43
CA GLU A 30 -27.90 -13.35 22.55
C GLU A 30 -26.87 -12.31 22.09
N LEU A 31 -25.89 -12.72 21.27
CA LEU A 31 -24.90 -11.83 20.69
C LEU A 31 -25.50 -10.87 19.66
N LEU A 32 -26.42 -11.35 18.84
CA LEU A 32 -27.16 -10.50 17.88
C LEU A 32 -27.92 -9.40 18.60
N SER A 33 -28.62 -9.73 19.69
CA SER A 33 -29.35 -8.76 20.53
C SER A 33 -28.42 -7.72 21.16
N ILE A 34 -27.21 -8.13 21.57
CA ILE A 34 -26.18 -7.20 22.07
C ILE A 34 -25.74 -6.23 20.97
N PHE A 35 -25.42 -6.73 19.77
CA PHE A 35 -25.02 -5.88 18.65
C PHE A 35 -26.13 -4.92 18.22
N GLU A 36 -27.38 -5.38 18.14
CA GLU A 36 -28.54 -4.55 17.83
C GLU A 36 -28.66 -3.37 18.83
N LYS A 37 -28.65 -3.68 20.13
CA LYS A 37 -28.67 -2.66 21.19
C LYS A 37 -27.49 -1.71 21.07
N TRP A 38 -26.28 -2.23 20.84
CA TRP A 38 -25.08 -1.42 20.70
C TRP A 38 -25.20 -0.42 19.55
N PHE A 39 -25.61 -0.86 18.37
CA PHE A 39 -25.82 0.02 17.22
C PHE A 39 -26.89 1.08 17.49
N HIS A 40 -28.00 0.71 18.14
CA HIS A 40 -29.08 1.65 18.44
C HIS A 40 -28.73 2.67 19.54
N MET A 41 -27.86 2.30 20.47
CA MET A 41 -27.47 3.15 21.60
C MET A 41 -26.20 3.97 21.34
N SER A 42 -25.50 3.74 20.22
CA SER A 42 -24.23 4.42 19.90
C SER A 42 -24.43 5.92 19.79
N ARG A 43 -23.65 6.67 20.58
CA ARG A 43 -23.61 8.11 20.58
C ARG A 43 -22.17 8.59 20.47
N THR A 44 -21.97 9.74 19.85
CA THR A 44 -20.66 10.38 19.74
C THR A 44 -20.73 11.85 20.09
N CYS A 45 -19.57 12.45 20.30
CA CYS A 45 -19.42 13.90 20.50
C CYS A 45 -18.14 14.37 19.79
N VAL A 46 -18.08 15.65 19.47
CA VAL A 46 -16.89 16.29 18.92
C VAL A 46 -16.06 16.86 20.07
N LYS A 47 -14.77 16.55 20.11
CA LYS A 47 -13.80 17.18 21.02
C LYS A 47 -12.86 18.10 20.23
N TRP A 48 -12.77 19.35 20.68
CA TRP A 48 -11.92 20.34 20.05
C TRP A 48 -11.34 21.30 21.10
N GLY A 49 -10.02 21.43 21.16
CA GLY A 49 -9.35 22.40 22.05
C GLY A 49 -9.76 22.31 23.52
N GLY A 50 -10.02 21.11 24.06
CA GLY A 50 -10.49 20.94 25.45
C GLY A 50 -12.01 20.99 25.63
N PHE A 51 -12.77 21.45 24.63
CA PHE A 51 -14.24 21.50 24.65
C PHE A 51 -14.84 20.22 24.07
N THR A 52 -16.00 19.82 24.61
CA THR A 52 -16.76 18.65 24.14
C THR A 52 -18.17 19.11 23.78
N SER A 53 -18.64 18.74 22.58
CA SER A 53 -20.02 19.00 22.16
C SER A 53 -21.02 18.16 22.97
N ARG A 54 -22.32 18.46 22.83
CA ARG A 54 -23.37 17.53 23.27
C ARG A 54 -23.26 16.20 22.51
N PHE A 55 -23.63 15.10 23.19
CA PHE A 55 -23.71 13.78 22.55
C PHE A 55 -24.85 13.74 21.53
N PHE A 56 -24.57 13.22 20.35
CA PHE A 56 -25.56 12.96 19.31
C PHE A 56 -25.54 11.50 18.88
N LYS A 57 -26.67 11.00 18.41
CA LYS A 57 -26.81 9.61 17.98
C LYS A 57 -26.06 9.38 16.66
N LEU A 58 -25.32 8.30 16.57
CA LEU A 58 -24.77 7.81 15.31
C LEU A 58 -25.89 7.04 14.59
N HIS A 59 -26.29 7.51 13.40
CA HIS A 59 -27.29 6.84 12.57
C HIS A 59 -26.68 5.86 11.59
N ALA A 60 -25.39 5.97 11.31
CA ALA A 60 -24.61 5.12 10.43
C ALA A 60 -23.15 5.15 10.87
N GLY A 61 -22.39 4.20 10.36
CA GLY A 61 -20.98 4.05 10.71
C GLY A 61 -20.73 2.73 11.41
N VAL A 62 -19.84 1.92 10.83
CA VAL A 62 -19.49 0.61 11.36
C VAL A 62 -18.01 0.47 11.47
N LEU A 63 -17.60 -0.38 12.40
CA LEU A 63 -16.22 -0.82 12.52
C LEU A 63 -15.78 -1.55 11.24
N PRO A 64 -14.52 -1.40 10.82
CA PRO A 64 -13.99 -2.05 9.61
C PRO A 64 -14.24 -3.55 9.54
N TYR A 65 -14.31 -4.21 10.69
CA TYR A 65 -14.60 -5.65 10.77
C TYR A 65 -16.01 -5.99 10.28
N PHE A 66 -17.05 -5.25 10.71
CA PHE A 66 -18.42 -5.45 10.24
C PHE A 66 -18.58 -5.09 8.77
N PHE A 67 -17.87 -4.08 8.30
CA PHE A 67 -17.81 -3.75 6.89
C PHE A 67 -17.28 -4.92 6.07
N ALA A 68 -16.20 -5.56 6.52
CA ALA A 68 -15.62 -6.73 5.85
C ALA A 68 -16.64 -7.90 5.78
N ILE A 69 -17.42 -8.15 6.86
CA ILE A 69 -18.47 -9.16 6.87
C ILE A 69 -19.56 -8.84 5.84
N LEU A 70 -19.96 -7.58 5.76
CA LEU A 70 -21.02 -7.15 4.85
C LEU A 70 -20.62 -7.34 3.38
N ILE A 71 -19.36 -6.99 3.05
CA ILE A 71 -18.88 -6.98 1.67
C ILE A 71 -18.39 -8.35 1.18
N ASP A 72 -18.33 -9.36 2.03
CA ASP A 72 -17.85 -10.71 1.71
C ASP A 72 -18.64 -11.38 0.58
N LEU A 73 -19.96 -11.09 0.47
CA LEU A 73 -20.79 -11.54 -0.65
C LEU A 73 -20.35 -11.00 -1.99
N LEU A 74 -19.83 -9.78 -2.02
CA LEU A 74 -19.31 -9.21 -3.26
C LEU A 74 -18.20 -10.10 -3.82
N VAL A 75 -17.30 -10.59 -2.95
CA VAL A 75 -16.23 -11.51 -3.36
C VAL A 75 -16.80 -12.82 -3.91
N ALA A 76 -17.82 -13.38 -3.27
CA ALA A 76 -18.50 -14.60 -3.73
C ALA A 76 -19.15 -14.38 -5.10
N LYS A 77 -19.85 -13.27 -5.29
CA LYS A 77 -20.52 -12.91 -6.54
C LYS A 77 -19.53 -12.68 -7.69
N ILE A 78 -18.43 -11.99 -7.42
CA ILE A 78 -17.35 -11.80 -8.41
C ILE A 78 -16.74 -13.15 -8.82
N LYS A 79 -16.48 -14.06 -7.89
CA LYS A 79 -16.00 -15.41 -8.19
C LYS A 79 -16.99 -16.19 -9.07
N ALA A 80 -18.28 -16.06 -8.82
CA ALA A 80 -19.32 -16.75 -9.58
C ALA A 80 -19.46 -16.27 -11.04
N THR A 81 -18.95 -15.08 -11.39
CA THR A 81 -18.99 -14.58 -12.78
C THR A 81 -18.14 -15.40 -13.74
N ASN A 82 -17.14 -16.12 -13.23
CA ASN A 82 -16.09 -16.79 -14.01
C ASN A 82 -15.34 -15.86 -14.99
N ALA A 83 -15.55 -14.56 -14.89
CA ALA A 83 -14.80 -13.53 -15.60
C ALA A 83 -13.59 -13.09 -14.76
N GLY A 84 -12.57 -12.53 -15.41
CA GLY A 84 -11.44 -11.94 -14.70
C GLY A 84 -10.17 -12.79 -14.73
N SER A 85 -9.34 -12.63 -13.71
CA SER A 85 -8.01 -13.22 -13.62
C SER A 85 -7.97 -14.40 -12.67
N TYR A 86 -7.25 -15.46 -13.07
CA TYR A 86 -7.08 -16.67 -12.28
C TYR A 86 -5.60 -17.01 -12.13
N ASN A 87 -5.21 -17.55 -10.99
CA ASN A 87 -3.93 -18.23 -10.78
C ASN A 87 -4.23 -19.71 -10.53
N ALA A 88 -3.96 -20.55 -11.53
CA ALA A 88 -4.47 -21.91 -11.62
C ALA A 88 -6.00 -21.93 -11.45
N THR A 89 -6.51 -22.57 -10.41
CA THR A 89 -7.96 -22.65 -10.10
C THR A 89 -8.47 -21.54 -9.19
N VAL A 90 -7.59 -20.68 -8.66
CA VAL A 90 -7.96 -19.65 -7.68
C VAL A 90 -8.26 -18.33 -8.38
N CYS A 91 -9.44 -17.79 -8.14
CA CYS A 91 -9.84 -16.47 -8.63
C CYS A 91 -9.03 -15.37 -7.93
N VAL A 92 -8.31 -14.57 -8.73
CA VAL A 92 -7.57 -13.38 -8.28
C VAL A 92 -8.11 -12.12 -8.96
N SER A 93 -9.42 -12.11 -9.23
CA SER A 93 -10.10 -11.03 -9.97
C SER A 93 -10.44 -9.84 -9.11
N ILE A 94 -10.50 -10.00 -7.78
CA ILE A 94 -10.86 -8.95 -6.84
C ILE A 94 -9.90 -8.93 -5.65
N PHE A 95 -9.43 -7.73 -5.31
CA PHE A 95 -8.71 -7.45 -4.07
C PHE A 95 -9.42 -6.31 -3.34
N MET A 96 -9.51 -6.43 -2.03
CA MET A 96 -10.18 -5.44 -1.21
C MET A 96 -9.32 -5.08 -0.01
N TYR A 97 -9.26 -3.79 0.27
CA TYR A 97 -8.66 -3.25 1.48
C TYR A 97 -9.56 -2.15 2.01
N ALA A 98 -10.34 -2.46 3.05
CA ALA A 98 -11.42 -1.62 3.53
C ALA A 98 -12.40 -1.28 2.38
N ASP A 99 -12.57 -0.01 2.06
CA ASP A 99 -13.42 0.52 1.00
C ASP A 99 -12.75 0.57 -0.39
N ASP A 100 -11.44 0.37 -0.45
CA ASP A 100 -10.69 0.31 -1.71
C ASP A 100 -10.85 -1.06 -2.38
N ILE A 101 -11.49 -1.09 -3.55
CA ILE A 101 -11.69 -2.31 -4.35
C ILE A 101 -10.80 -2.25 -5.59
N VAL A 102 -10.13 -3.34 -5.89
CA VAL A 102 -9.40 -3.55 -7.15
C VAL A 102 -10.00 -4.72 -7.90
N LEU A 103 -10.34 -4.50 -9.17
CA LEU A 103 -10.76 -5.54 -10.10
C LEU A 103 -9.67 -5.81 -11.12
N LEU A 104 -9.39 -7.09 -11.35
CA LEU A 104 -8.40 -7.56 -12.32
C LEU A 104 -9.04 -8.44 -13.37
N SER A 105 -8.79 -8.13 -14.65
CA SER A 105 -9.21 -8.97 -15.78
C SER A 105 -8.20 -8.88 -16.91
N PRO A 106 -7.94 -9.96 -17.65
CA PRO A 106 -7.10 -9.96 -18.84
C PRO A 106 -7.77 -9.30 -20.05
N SER A 107 -9.10 -9.09 -20.02
CA SER A 107 -9.88 -8.48 -21.10
C SER A 107 -10.75 -7.32 -20.62
N VAL A 108 -11.11 -6.43 -21.55
CA VAL A 108 -11.99 -5.29 -21.28
C VAL A 108 -13.42 -5.77 -21.02
N THR A 109 -13.90 -6.74 -21.80
CA THR A 109 -15.22 -7.36 -21.59
C THR A 109 -15.31 -8.02 -20.23
N GLY A 110 -14.32 -8.82 -19.85
CA GLY A 110 -14.27 -9.41 -18.52
C GLY A 110 -14.24 -8.36 -17.40
N LEU A 111 -13.50 -7.25 -17.60
CA LEU A 111 -13.49 -6.16 -16.62
C LEU A 111 -14.85 -5.47 -16.50
N GLN A 112 -15.57 -5.30 -17.63
CA GLN A 112 -16.95 -4.77 -17.63
C GLN A 112 -17.92 -5.71 -16.90
N THR A 113 -17.82 -7.03 -17.13
CA THR A 113 -18.63 -8.02 -16.41
C THR A 113 -18.40 -7.97 -14.91
N LEU A 114 -17.12 -7.89 -14.47
CA LEU A 114 -16.79 -7.75 -13.05
C LEU A 114 -17.33 -6.45 -12.45
N LEU A 115 -17.24 -5.33 -13.17
CA LEU A 115 -17.78 -4.05 -12.72
C LEU A 115 -19.29 -4.12 -12.55
N THR A 116 -20.01 -4.64 -13.54
CA THR A 116 -21.48 -4.76 -13.49
C THR A 116 -21.92 -5.65 -12.32
N ALA A 117 -21.24 -6.77 -12.08
CA ALA A 117 -21.52 -7.63 -10.93
C ALA A 117 -21.23 -6.92 -9.60
N CYS A 118 -20.15 -6.15 -9.55
CA CYS A 118 -19.76 -5.36 -8.39
C CYS A 118 -20.83 -4.29 -8.08
N GLU A 119 -21.26 -3.52 -9.08
CA GLU A 119 -22.28 -2.48 -8.91
C GLU A 119 -23.64 -3.04 -8.48
N SER A 120 -24.05 -4.17 -9.07
CA SER A 120 -25.29 -4.85 -8.69
C SER A 120 -25.30 -5.23 -7.19
N GLU A 121 -24.17 -5.73 -6.66
CA GLU A 121 -24.08 -6.09 -5.26
C GLU A 121 -23.97 -4.88 -4.34
N LEU A 122 -23.20 -3.87 -4.74
CA LEU A 122 -23.09 -2.61 -4.00
C LEU A 122 -24.44 -1.89 -3.92
N PHE A 123 -25.24 -1.95 -4.97
CA PHE A 123 -26.60 -1.40 -4.97
C PHE A 123 -27.49 -2.08 -3.92
N ASN A 124 -27.42 -3.41 -3.79
CA ASN A 124 -28.14 -4.17 -2.76
C ASN A 124 -27.72 -3.80 -1.34
N LEU A 125 -26.53 -3.24 -1.18
CA LEU A 125 -25.97 -2.79 0.10
C LEU A 125 -26.14 -1.28 0.34
N ASP A 126 -26.94 -0.58 -0.48
CA ASP A 126 -27.12 0.89 -0.47
C ASP A 126 -25.81 1.67 -0.68
N MET A 127 -24.81 1.04 -1.30
CA MET A 127 -23.52 1.65 -1.59
C MET A 127 -23.44 2.08 -3.05
N ARG A 128 -22.65 3.14 -3.31
CA ARG A 128 -22.47 3.68 -4.65
C ARG A 128 -21.00 3.88 -4.97
N LEU A 129 -20.64 3.61 -6.23
CA LEU A 129 -19.33 3.92 -6.76
C LEU A 129 -19.16 5.44 -6.98
N ASN A 130 -17.99 5.92 -6.65
CA ASN A 130 -17.55 7.26 -7.01
C ASN A 130 -16.80 7.20 -8.35
N VAL A 131 -17.52 7.43 -9.45
CA VAL A 131 -16.98 7.37 -10.83
C VAL A 131 -15.82 8.35 -11.03
N MET A 132 -15.85 9.51 -10.37
CA MET A 132 -14.81 10.53 -10.53
C MET A 132 -13.46 10.10 -9.94
N LYS A 133 -13.46 9.23 -8.92
CA LYS A 133 -12.26 8.69 -8.28
C LYS A 133 -11.91 7.28 -8.75
N SER A 134 -12.90 6.56 -9.32
CA SER A 134 -12.67 5.23 -9.87
C SER A 134 -11.99 5.33 -11.23
N ILE A 135 -10.99 4.49 -11.47
CA ILE A 135 -10.14 4.59 -12.68
C ILE A 135 -9.78 3.21 -13.21
N CYS A 136 -9.50 3.15 -14.49
CA CYS A 136 -8.98 1.96 -15.17
C CYS A 136 -7.55 2.18 -15.65
N MET A 137 -6.73 1.12 -15.60
CA MET A 137 -5.35 1.13 -16.08
C MET A 137 -5.01 -0.18 -16.80
N ARG A 138 -4.10 -0.10 -17.77
CA ARG A 138 -3.67 -1.26 -18.54
C ARG A 138 -2.21 -1.56 -18.33
N PHE A 139 -1.92 -2.85 -18.25
CA PHE A 139 -0.57 -3.42 -18.26
C PHE A 139 -0.46 -4.45 -19.39
N GLY A 140 0.73 -4.66 -19.90
CA GLY A 140 0.99 -5.64 -20.94
C GLY A 140 1.35 -5.01 -22.30
N PRO A 141 1.59 -5.84 -23.33
CA PRO A 141 2.12 -5.37 -24.62
C PRO A 141 1.28 -4.28 -25.30
N ARG A 142 -0.03 -4.30 -25.09
CA ARG A 142 -0.99 -3.35 -25.68
C ARG A 142 -1.42 -2.25 -24.71
N PHE A 143 -0.58 -1.87 -23.75
CA PHE A 143 -0.93 -0.90 -22.71
C PHE A 143 -1.32 0.49 -23.24
N ASN A 144 -0.78 0.92 -24.38
CA ASN A 144 -1.00 2.21 -25.01
C ASN A 144 -1.97 2.15 -26.21
N ALA A 145 -2.51 0.97 -26.56
CA ALA A 145 -3.46 0.85 -27.67
C ALA A 145 -4.84 1.45 -27.28
N PRO A 146 -5.62 2.00 -28.24
CA PRO A 146 -6.99 2.41 -27.98
C PRO A 146 -7.82 1.27 -27.35
N CYS A 147 -8.73 1.64 -26.45
CA CYS A 147 -9.50 0.68 -25.67
C CYS A 147 -10.95 1.15 -25.55
N ALA A 148 -11.89 0.20 -25.57
CA ALA A 148 -13.29 0.50 -25.31
C ALA A 148 -13.46 1.08 -23.90
N SER A 149 -14.42 1.99 -23.75
CA SER A 149 -14.76 2.58 -22.47
C SER A 149 -15.37 1.51 -21.55
N ILE A 150 -15.00 1.53 -20.30
CA ILE A 150 -15.67 0.79 -19.22
C ILE A 150 -16.74 1.70 -18.66
N VAL A 151 -17.99 1.23 -18.66
CA VAL A 151 -19.15 2.04 -18.29
C VAL A 151 -19.74 1.53 -16.99
N SER A 152 -19.82 2.40 -16.01
CA SER A 152 -20.53 2.24 -14.75
C SER A 152 -21.98 2.75 -14.90
N SER A 153 -22.89 2.35 -14.03
CA SER A 153 -24.26 2.90 -13.94
C SER A 153 -24.29 4.43 -13.81
N ASN A 154 -23.24 5.04 -13.27
CA ASN A 154 -23.11 6.47 -13.02
C ASN A 154 -22.22 7.19 -14.05
N GLY A 155 -21.80 6.51 -15.12
CA GLY A 155 -20.98 7.07 -16.19
C GLY A 155 -19.71 6.29 -16.50
N PRO A 156 -18.96 6.69 -17.53
CA PRO A 156 -17.76 6.00 -17.97
C PRO A 156 -16.58 6.22 -17.02
N LEU A 157 -15.81 5.15 -16.76
CA LEU A 157 -14.57 5.20 -16.00
C LEU A 157 -13.42 5.68 -16.90
N LYS A 158 -12.53 6.46 -16.31
CA LYS A 158 -11.37 7.01 -17.04
C LYS A 158 -10.25 5.98 -17.16
N TRP A 159 -9.69 5.83 -18.35
CA TRP A 159 -8.42 5.16 -18.57
C TRP A 159 -7.28 6.12 -18.23
N VAL A 160 -6.37 5.70 -17.35
CA VAL A 160 -5.24 6.50 -16.89
C VAL A 160 -3.91 5.77 -17.10
N THR A 161 -2.84 6.56 -17.26
CA THR A 161 -1.47 6.03 -17.38
C THR A 161 -0.74 5.96 -16.05
N SER A 162 -1.25 6.62 -15.02
CA SER A 162 -0.71 6.59 -13.66
C SER A 162 -1.85 6.66 -12.65
N CYS A 163 -1.74 5.89 -11.56
CA CYS A 163 -2.69 5.94 -10.44
C CYS A 163 -1.98 5.76 -9.11
N ARG A 164 -2.61 6.27 -8.05
CA ARG A 164 -2.22 6.01 -6.68
C ARG A 164 -3.19 4.97 -6.08
N TYR A 165 -2.63 3.89 -5.54
CA TYR A 165 -3.40 2.88 -4.80
C TYR A 165 -2.65 2.51 -3.52
N LEU A 166 -3.33 2.55 -2.37
CA LEU A 166 -2.76 2.32 -1.03
C LEU A 166 -1.44 3.08 -0.79
N GLY A 167 -1.37 4.33 -1.24
CA GLY A 167 -0.19 5.17 -1.06
C GLY A 167 0.93 4.98 -2.09
N VAL A 168 0.90 3.92 -2.89
CA VAL A 168 1.90 3.62 -3.92
C VAL A 168 1.39 4.09 -5.29
N PHE A 169 2.30 4.64 -6.10
CA PHE A 169 1.98 5.07 -7.47
C PHE A 169 2.35 3.99 -8.48
N PHE A 170 1.37 3.57 -9.28
CA PHE A 170 1.54 2.64 -10.39
C PHE A 170 1.56 3.38 -11.72
N SER A 171 2.32 2.85 -12.68
CA SER A 171 2.37 3.38 -14.04
C SER A 171 2.06 2.28 -15.05
N SER A 172 1.20 2.61 -16.03
CA SER A 172 0.90 1.72 -17.14
C SER A 172 2.17 1.42 -17.95
N GLY A 173 2.27 0.21 -18.49
CA GLY A 173 3.45 -0.20 -19.25
C GLY A 173 3.37 -1.65 -19.70
N ARG A 174 4.38 -2.12 -20.45
CA ARG A 174 4.50 -3.53 -20.83
C ARG A 174 4.58 -4.46 -19.65
N GLN A 175 5.15 -3.98 -18.54
CA GLN A 175 5.24 -4.70 -17.26
C GLN A 175 4.68 -3.80 -16.17
N PHE A 176 4.25 -4.42 -15.07
CA PHE A 176 3.85 -3.70 -13.87
C PHE A 176 5.05 -2.91 -13.31
N ARG A 177 4.84 -1.61 -13.07
CA ARG A 177 5.87 -0.70 -12.55
C ARG A 177 5.30 0.21 -11.49
N CYS A 178 6.12 0.48 -10.48
CA CYS A 178 5.86 1.51 -9.48
C CYS A 178 6.66 2.77 -9.82
N CYS A 179 6.07 3.94 -9.54
CA CYS A 179 6.70 5.25 -9.70
C CYS A 179 7.03 5.81 -8.31
N PHE A 180 8.29 6.13 -8.08
CA PHE A 180 8.78 6.63 -6.78
C PHE A 180 9.00 8.15 -6.76
N ASP A 181 8.69 8.88 -7.84
CA ASP A 181 8.98 10.30 -7.93
C ASP A 181 8.19 11.11 -6.91
N ASN A 182 6.91 10.76 -6.66
CA ASN A 182 6.12 11.40 -5.62
C ASN A 182 6.67 11.13 -4.20
N ALA A 183 7.19 9.94 -3.94
CA ALA A 183 7.86 9.62 -2.67
C ALA A 183 9.12 10.48 -2.47
N LYS A 184 9.95 10.63 -3.53
CA LYS A 184 11.13 11.49 -3.51
C LYS A 184 10.77 12.96 -3.30
N ILE A 185 9.72 13.46 -3.97
CA ILE A 185 9.22 14.83 -3.79
C ILE A 185 8.75 15.03 -2.34
N SER A 186 8.01 14.08 -1.78
CA SER A 186 7.55 14.14 -0.39
C SER A 186 8.70 14.13 0.60
N PHE A 187 9.70 13.31 0.35
CA PHE A 187 10.95 13.28 1.13
C PHE A 187 11.65 14.64 1.11
N TYR A 188 11.88 15.23 -0.07
CA TYR A 188 12.53 16.53 -0.16
C TYR A 188 11.73 17.66 0.49
N ARG A 189 10.39 17.63 0.39
CA ARG A 189 9.51 18.58 1.09
C ARG A 189 9.69 18.47 2.61
N ALA A 190 9.66 17.26 3.16
CA ALA A 190 9.85 17.02 4.58
C ALA A 190 11.25 17.47 5.03
N PHE A 191 12.30 17.07 4.30
CA PHE A 191 13.67 17.43 4.60
C PHE A 191 13.89 18.97 4.55
N ASN A 192 13.42 19.63 3.49
CA ASN A 192 13.57 21.08 3.37
C ASN A 192 12.77 21.84 4.45
N SER A 193 11.61 21.30 4.87
CA SER A 193 10.85 21.88 5.99
C SER A 193 11.62 21.77 7.31
N ILE A 194 12.27 20.64 7.58
CA ILE A 194 13.13 20.45 8.77
C ILE A 194 14.31 21.43 8.71
N MET A 195 15.03 21.45 7.59
CA MET A 195 16.17 22.35 7.42
C MET A 195 15.82 23.83 7.55
N GLY A 196 14.65 24.24 7.04
CA GLY A 196 14.17 25.62 7.17
C GLY A 196 13.79 26.03 8.59
N LYS A 197 13.26 25.07 9.38
CA LYS A 197 12.79 25.35 10.75
C LYS A 197 13.87 25.24 11.80
N VAL A 198 14.69 24.20 11.74
CA VAL A 198 15.65 23.88 12.81
C VAL A 198 17.11 23.71 12.32
N GLY A 199 17.36 23.69 11.02
CA GLY A 199 18.68 23.41 10.45
C GLY A 199 19.79 24.42 10.79
N ARG A 200 19.45 25.57 11.37
CA ARG A 200 20.41 26.58 11.85
C ARG A 200 20.81 26.42 13.31
N PHE A 201 19.99 25.71 14.09
CA PHE A 201 20.10 25.67 15.56
C PHE A 201 20.30 24.24 16.09
N ALA A 202 19.85 23.23 15.34
CA ALA A 202 19.95 21.84 15.75
C ALA A 202 21.33 21.26 15.42
N SER A 203 21.83 20.35 16.28
CA SER A 203 23.03 19.58 15.98
C SER A 203 22.78 18.59 14.82
N GLU A 204 23.86 18.12 14.21
CA GLU A 204 23.83 17.15 13.12
C GLU A 204 23.14 15.86 13.53
N GLU A 205 23.33 15.40 14.78
CA GLU A 205 22.66 14.20 15.34
C GLU A 205 21.13 14.37 15.36
N VAL A 206 20.66 15.54 15.81
CA VAL A 206 19.21 15.84 15.83
C VAL A 206 18.65 15.89 14.41
N LEU A 207 19.38 16.51 13.47
CA LEU A 207 18.96 16.58 12.07
C LEU A 207 18.90 15.20 11.42
N ILE A 208 19.86 14.32 11.70
CA ILE A 208 19.86 12.93 11.21
C ILE A 208 18.75 12.11 11.87
N SER A 209 18.53 12.27 13.16
CA SER A 209 17.40 11.61 13.84
C SER A 209 16.08 12.02 13.22
N LEU A 210 15.87 13.30 12.90
CA LEU A 210 14.67 13.79 12.20
C LEU A 210 14.61 13.28 10.75
N LEU A 211 15.73 13.19 10.05
CA LEU A 211 15.80 12.61 8.71
C LEU A 211 15.32 11.15 8.71
N VAL A 212 15.82 10.34 9.64
CA VAL A 212 15.50 8.91 9.74
C VAL A 212 14.05 8.71 10.21
N THR A 213 13.58 9.49 11.20
CA THR A 213 12.26 9.28 11.81
C THR A 213 11.10 9.94 11.04
N LYS A 214 11.34 11.01 10.29
CA LYS A 214 10.30 11.79 9.59
C LYS A 214 10.38 11.74 8.08
N CYS A 215 11.59 11.73 7.50
CA CYS A 215 11.74 11.76 6.03
C CYS A 215 11.79 10.36 5.43
N PHE A 216 12.49 9.40 6.03
CA PHE A 216 12.57 8.02 5.53
C PHE A 216 11.21 7.33 5.45
N PRO A 217 10.29 7.45 6.42
CA PRO A 217 8.95 6.87 6.27
C PRO A 217 8.20 7.37 5.03
N CYS A 218 8.37 8.64 4.64
CA CYS A 218 7.75 9.19 3.44
C CYS A 218 8.35 8.61 2.15
N LEU A 219 9.65 8.27 2.18
CA LEU A 219 10.40 7.77 1.03
C LEU A 219 10.24 6.26 0.84
N LEU A 220 10.27 5.52 1.94
CA LEU A 220 10.39 4.06 1.95
C LEU A 220 9.04 3.34 2.14
N TYR A 221 7.92 4.08 2.21
CA TYR A 221 6.59 3.49 2.37
C TYR A 221 6.22 2.61 1.17
N GLY A 222 5.95 1.33 1.42
CA GLY A 222 5.48 0.36 0.43
C GLY A 222 6.50 -0.02 -0.64
N VAL A 223 7.76 0.47 -0.54
CA VAL A 223 8.80 0.21 -1.54
C VAL A 223 9.20 -1.26 -1.52
N GLU A 224 9.15 -1.91 -0.37
CA GLU A 224 9.44 -3.33 -0.14
C GLU A 224 8.52 -4.27 -0.94
N ALA A 225 7.28 -3.84 -1.22
CA ALA A 225 6.32 -4.60 -2.02
C ALA A 225 6.42 -4.32 -3.54
N CYS A 226 7.28 -3.38 -3.94
CA CYS A 226 7.40 -2.93 -5.32
C CYS A 226 8.59 -3.59 -6.05
N PRO A 227 8.45 -3.87 -7.35
CA PRO A 227 9.59 -4.33 -8.14
C PRO A 227 10.63 -3.20 -8.30
N LEU A 228 11.78 -3.38 -7.68
CA LEU A 228 12.88 -2.42 -7.72
C LEU A 228 13.87 -2.79 -8.82
N LEU A 229 14.14 -1.84 -9.72
CA LEU A 229 15.20 -1.93 -10.71
C LEU A 229 16.50 -1.33 -10.15
N ALA A 230 17.65 -1.74 -10.65
CA ALA A 230 18.96 -1.19 -10.25
C ALA A 230 19.00 0.35 -10.32
N ARG A 231 18.44 0.93 -11.39
CA ARG A 231 18.31 2.39 -11.56
C ARG A 231 17.50 3.07 -10.44
N ASN A 232 16.51 2.36 -9.87
CA ASN A 232 15.73 2.90 -8.76
C ASN A 232 16.60 2.97 -7.51
N LYS A 233 17.33 1.89 -7.19
CA LYS A 233 18.26 1.85 -6.05
C LYS A 233 19.31 2.95 -6.15
N SER A 234 19.98 3.09 -7.31
CA SER A 234 20.94 4.17 -7.55
C SER A 234 20.35 5.57 -7.38
N SER A 235 19.09 5.76 -7.82
CA SER A 235 18.39 7.05 -7.65
C SER A 235 18.05 7.36 -6.19
N PHE A 236 17.76 6.35 -5.37
CA PHE A 236 17.58 6.50 -3.92
C PHE A 236 18.91 6.84 -3.22
N ASP A 237 20.00 6.15 -3.58
CA ASP A 237 21.34 6.45 -3.03
C ASP A 237 21.79 7.86 -3.39
N PHE A 238 21.56 8.29 -4.63
CA PHE A 238 21.85 9.66 -5.05
C PHE A 238 21.07 10.68 -4.22
N LEU A 239 19.79 10.44 -3.97
CA LEU A 239 18.94 11.29 -3.12
C LEU A 239 19.52 11.42 -1.71
N LEU A 240 19.93 10.32 -1.09
CA LEU A 240 20.53 10.32 0.25
C LEU A 240 21.88 11.06 0.25
N THR A 241 22.73 10.78 -0.72
CA THR A 241 24.02 11.47 -0.88
C THR A 241 23.84 12.97 -0.98
N ARG A 242 22.93 13.46 -1.82
CA ARG A 242 22.61 14.89 -1.95
C ARG A 242 22.06 15.50 -0.66
N THR A 243 21.31 14.74 0.10
CA THR A 243 20.77 15.16 1.40
C THR A 243 21.89 15.34 2.42
N PHE A 244 22.81 14.38 2.51
CA PHE A 244 23.98 14.47 3.37
C PHE A 244 24.94 15.59 2.95
N MET A 245 25.17 15.78 1.65
CA MET A 245 25.95 16.93 1.13
C MET A 245 25.38 18.26 1.63
N LYS A 246 24.05 18.41 1.59
CA LYS A 246 23.38 19.63 2.07
C LYS A 246 23.48 19.77 3.59
N LEU A 247 23.33 18.68 4.33
CA LEU A 247 23.37 18.66 5.80
C LEU A 247 24.76 19.03 6.32
N PHE A 248 25.82 18.39 5.77
CA PHE A 248 27.21 18.60 6.18
C PHE A 248 27.95 19.68 5.37
N ARG A 249 27.26 20.38 4.47
CA ARG A 249 27.82 21.46 3.63
C ARG A 249 29.09 21.03 2.88
N THR A 250 29.10 19.80 2.37
CA THR A 250 30.21 19.22 1.63
C THR A 250 29.83 18.88 0.19
N GLY A 251 30.78 18.99 -0.75
CA GLY A 251 30.62 18.50 -2.12
C GLY A 251 31.22 17.11 -2.35
N SER A 252 31.94 16.55 -1.34
CA SER A 252 32.69 15.30 -1.49
C SER A 252 31.82 14.08 -1.16
N PRO A 253 31.63 13.15 -2.11
CA PRO A 253 30.94 11.86 -1.83
C PRO A 253 31.68 11.00 -0.80
N VAL A 254 33.00 11.12 -0.72
CA VAL A 254 33.85 10.38 0.24
C VAL A 254 33.49 10.81 1.67
N VAL A 255 33.46 12.12 1.91
CA VAL A 255 33.09 12.69 3.21
C VAL A 255 31.68 12.29 3.58
N VAL A 256 30.72 12.28 2.60
CA VAL A 256 29.33 11.81 2.84
C VAL A 256 29.31 10.37 3.33
N LYS A 257 30.08 9.45 2.71
CA LYS A 257 30.13 8.06 3.15
C LYS A 257 30.70 7.93 4.57
N GLN A 258 31.75 8.71 4.90
CA GLN A 258 32.31 8.74 6.26
C GLN A 258 31.27 9.24 7.27
N CYS A 259 30.51 10.30 6.97
CA CYS A 259 29.43 10.77 7.80
C CYS A 259 28.33 9.72 7.95
N GLN A 260 27.92 9.07 6.87
CA GLN A 260 26.93 7.99 6.94
C GLN A 260 27.38 6.85 7.86
N LEU A 261 28.65 6.45 7.79
CA LEU A 261 29.22 5.42 8.67
C LEU A 261 29.23 5.88 10.12
N GLN A 262 29.70 7.10 10.41
CA GLN A 262 29.78 7.65 11.76
C GLN A 262 28.41 7.75 12.44
N PHE A 263 27.37 8.11 11.66
CA PHE A 263 26.00 8.22 12.17
C PHE A 263 25.18 6.93 11.99
N ASN A 264 25.80 5.83 11.60
CA ASN A 264 25.17 4.53 11.39
C ASN A 264 23.95 4.58 10.45
N VAL A 265 24.09 5.35 9.36
CA VAL A 265 23.06 5.47 8.31
C VAL A 265 23.53 4.74 7.05
N LEU A 266 23.08 3.52 6.85
CA LEU A 266 23.38 2.74 5.66
C LEU A 266 22.90 3.44 4.37
N PRO A 267 23.61 3.28 3.25
CA PRO A 267 23.10 3.61 1.91
C PRO A 267 21.73 3.00 1.67
N LEU A 268 20.88 3.72 0.91
CA LEU A 268 19.47 3.30 0.76
C LEU A 268 19.31 1.98 0.03
N HIS A 269 20.18 1.60 -0.89
CA HIS A 269 20.11 0.31 -1.55
C HIS A 269 20.17 -0.86 -0.56
N PHE A 270 21.03 -0.81 0.47
CA PHE A 270 21.06 -1.82 1.53
C PHE A 270 19.79 -1.81 2.37
N GLN A 271 19.31 -0.62 2.76
CA GLN A 271 18.06 -0.51 3.52
C GLN A 271 16.86 -1.04 2.77
N LEU A 272 16.82 -0.83 1.44
CA LEU A 272 15.78 -1.36 0.57
C LEU A 272 15.82 -2.89 0.51
N ASP A 273 17.01 -3.48 0.40
CA ASP A 273 17.17 -4.94 0.34
C ASP A 273 16.81 -5.60 1.68
N ILE A 274 17.21 -5.02 2.79
CA ILE A 274 16.83 -5.49 4.14
C ILE A 274 15.31 -5.45 4.31
N ARG A 275 14.65 -4.35 3.91
CA ARG A 275 13.19 -4.21 3.98
C ARG A 275 12.48 -5.21 3.08
N THR A 276 12.97 -5.40 1.87
CA THR A 276 12.41 -6.37 0.91
C THR A 276 12.57 -7.78 1.43
N ALA A 277 13.73 -8.15 2.00
CA ALA A 277 13.92 -9.47 2.59
C ALA A 277 12.95 -9.70 3.76
N LYS A 278 12.82 -8.75 4.68
CA LYS A 278 11.89 -8.83 5.79
C LYS A 278 10.44 -8.96 5.30
N PHE A 279 10.02 -8.17 4.32
CA PHE A 279 8.70 -8.29 3.72
C PHE A 279 8.47 -9.69 3.12
N LEU A 280 9.45 -10.26 2.42
CA LEU A 280 9.35 -11.59 1.83
C LEU A 280 9.31 -12.69 2.92
N GLU A 281 10.05 -12.55 4.02
CA GLU A 281 9.97 -13.43 5.19
C GLU A 281 8.56 -13.43 5.80
N ASP A 282 8.01 -12.24 6.06
CA ASP A 282 6.66 -12.06 6.60
C ASP A 282 5.60 -12.61 5.63
N PHE A 283 5.80 -12.40 4.31
CA PHE A 283 4.91 -12.91 3.27
C PHE A 283 4.91 -14.45 3.22
N VAL A 284 6.08 -15.08 3.29
CA VAL A 284 6.25 -16.56 3.26
C VAL A 284 5.67 -17.21 4.51
N SER A 285 5.77 -16.56 5.67
CA SER A 285 5.24 -17.04 6.95
C SER A 285 3.75 -16.78 7.15
N SER A 286 3.15 -15.91 6.32
CA SER A 286 1.75 -15.51 6.42
C SER A 286 0.79 -16.68 6.21
N THR A 287 -0.26 -16.76 7.03
CA THR A 287 -1.39 -17.71 6.89
C THR A 287 -2.44 -17.25 5.89
N ASN A 288 -2.28 -16.06 5.29
CA ASN A 288 -3.22 -15.53 4.31
C ASN A 288 -3.23 -16.39 3.03
N SER A 289 -4.43 -16.75 2.56
CA SER A 289 -4.62 -17.61 1.38
C SER A 289 -4.00 -17.05 0.11
N ILE A 290 -3.99 -15.72 -0.06
CA ILE A 290 -3.34 -15.06 -1.21
C ILE A 290 -1.81 -15.20 -1.11
N CYS A 291 -1.24 -15.02 0.08
CA CYS A 291 0.19 -15.23 0.30
C CYS A 291 0.58 -16.69 0.03
N ALA A 292 -0.26 -17.64 0.42
CA ALA A 292 -0.03 -19.06 0.14
C ALA A 292 0.09 -19.36 -1.37
N LEU A 293 -0.74 -18.72 -2.22
CA LEU A 293 -0.68 -18.88 -3.68
C LEU A 293 0.66 -18.47 -4.30
N PHE A 294 1.31 -17.47 -3.73
CA PHE A 294 2.55 -16.91 -4.26
C PHE A 294 3.77 -17.26 -3.41
N LYS A 295 3.61 -18.15 -2.41
CA LYS A 295 4.66 -18.52 -1.45
C LYS A 295 5.93 -18.99 -2.14
N HIS A 296 5.82 -19.92 -3.09
CA HIS A 296 6.98 -20.44 -3.83
C HIS A 296 7.76 -19.32 -4.53
N ARG A 297 7.05 -18.40 -5.19
CA ARG A 297 7.68 -17.27 -5.89
C ARG A 297 8.36 -16.31 -4.89
N ALA A 298 7.72 -16.04 -3.78
CA ALA A 298 8.30 -15.20 -2.72
C ALA A 298 9.55 -15.83 -2.11
N THR A 299 9.53 -17.14 -1.85
CA THR A 299 10.70 -17.90 -1.37
C THR A 299 11.86 -17.84 -2.36
N LEU A 300 11.60 -18.01 -3.66
CA LEU A 300 12.62 -17.87 -4.68
C LEU A 300 13.20 -16.45 -4.75
N GLN A 301 12.35 -15.43 -4.63
CA GLN A 301 12.80 -14.03 -4.61
C GLN A 301 13.68 -13.74 -3.38
N LEU A 302 13.29 -14.26 -2.21
CA LEU A 302 14.08 -14.12 -0.98
C LEU A 302 15.45 -14.80 -1.14
N HIS A 303 15.45 -16.05 -1.62
CA HIS A 303 16.70 -16.78 -1.87
C HIS A 303 17.62 -16.02 -2.83
N ASN A 304 17.10 -15.54 -3.97
CA ASN A 304 17.88 -14.77 -4.93
C ASN A 304 18.42 -13.47 -4.34
N LEU A 305 17.64 -12.80 -3.49
CA LEU A 305 18.08 -11.58 -2.81
C LEU A 305 19.20 -11.88 -1.80
N CYS A 306 19.07 -12.95 -1.00
CA CYS A 306 20.11 -13.38 -0.07
C CYS A 306 21.40 -13.77 -0.78
N ALA A 307 21.33 -14.48 -1.91
CA ALA A 307 22.48 -14.92 -2.69
C ALA A 307 23.36 -13.74 -3.21
N VAL A 308 22.77 -12.55 -3.38
CA VAL A 308 23.54 -11.34 -3.75
C VAL A 308 24.57 -10.98 -2.66
N TYR A 309 24.30 -11.33 -1.40
CA TYR A 309 25.15 -11.02 -0.25
C TYR A 309 26.06 -12.20 0.16
N GLY A 310 25.81 -13.40 -0.35
CA GLY A 310 26.60 -14.61 -0.13
C GLY A 310 25.73 -15.84 0.13
N ASP A 311 26.26 -17.01 -0.19
CA ASP A 311 25.52 -18.28 -0.11
C ASP A 311 25.12 -18.69 1.33
N HIS A 312 25.80 -18.12 2.34
CA HIS A 312 25.51 -18.38 3.75
C HIS A 312 24.40 -17.49 4.31
N ILE A 313 23.99 -16.45 3.55
CA ILE A 313 22.94 -15.49 3.96
C ILE A 313 21.56 -16.08 3.73
N LYS A 314 20.72 -16.09 4.77
CA LYS A 314 19.38 -16.72 4.72
C LYS A 314 18.24 -15.80 5.19
N SER A 315 18.58 -14.68 5.84
CA SER A 315 17.59 -13.81 6.46
C SER A 315 17.89 -12.33 6.25
N SER A 316 16.87 -11.51 6.47
CA SER A 316 16.99 -10.05 6.49
C SER A 316 17.99 -9.55 7.54
N ARG A 317 18.13 -10.28 8.66
CA ARG A 317 19.11 -9.98 9.71
C ARG A 317 20.54 -10.23 9.23
N ASP A 318 20.77 -11.31 8.50
CA ASP A 318 22.09 -11.63 7.94
C ASP A 318 22.48 -10.57 6.89
N ILE A 319 21.52 -10.16 6.03
CA ILE A 319 21.73 -9.07 5.08
C ILE A 319 22.12 -7.79 5.81
N LEU A 320 21.47 -7.44 6.92
CA LEU A 320 21.79 -6.26 7.71
C LEU A 320 23.26 -6.29 8.22
N ILE A 321 23.67 -7.43 8.79
CA ILE A 321 25.05 -7.60 9.31
C ILE A 321 26.06 -7.45 8.17
N THR A 322 25.87 -8.21 7.10
CA THR A 322 26.75 -8.18 5.93
C THR A 322 26.81 -6.81 5.28
N SER A 323 25.67 -6.10 5.18
CA SER A 323 25.59 -4.75 4.62
C SER A 323 26.41 -3.75 5.43
N ASN A 324 26.38 -3.82 6.76
CA ASN A 324 27.19 -2.96 7.63
C ASN A 324 28.70 -3.23 7.42
N GLU A 325 29.12 -4.50 7.32
CA GLU A 325 30.50 -4.86 7.05
C GLU A 325 30.98 -4.39 5.67
N LEU A 326 30.18 -4.63 4.63
CA LEU A 326 30.50 -4.21 3.27
C LEU A 326 30.59 -2.69 3.17
N PHE A 327 29.68 -1.97 3.82
CA PHE A 327 29.72 -0.53 3.84
C PHE A 327 30.94 0.02 4.58
N ALA A 328 31.24 -0.50 5.77
CA ALA A 328 32.43 -0.12 6.54
C ALA A 328 33.72 -0.36 5.73
N LYS A 329 33.88 -1.52 5.10
CA LYS A 329 35.03 -1.81 4.20
C LYS A 329 35.08 -0.83 3.05
N SER A 330 33.96 -0.47 2.42
CA SER A 330 33.95 0.49 1.29
C SER A 330 34.34 1.90 1.67
N VAL A 331 34.19 2.30 2.93
CA VAL A 331 34.58 3.61 3.45
C VAL A 331 36.08 3.63 3.80
N LEU A 332 36.61 2.50 4.33
CA LEU A 332 38.02 2.38 4.69
C LEU A 332 38.95 2.31 3.47
N LEU A 333 38.41 1.87 2.31
CA LEU A 333 39.18 1.75 1.06
C LEU A 333 39.07 2.98 0.15
N ALA A 334 38.24 3.98 0.51
CA ALA A 334 38.00 5.20 -0.27
C ALA A 334 38.79 6.39 0.28
#